data_10860d47e36cdd68a3aeb0c492590946
#
_entry.id   10860d47e36cdd68a3aeb0c492590946
#
_cell.length_a   1.000
_cell.length_b   1.000
_cell.length_c   1.000
_cell.angle_alpha   90.00
_cell.angle_beta   90.00
_cell.angle_gamma   90.00
#
_symmetry.space_group_name_H-M   'P 1'
#
loop_
_entity.id
_entity.type
_entity.pdbx_description
1 polymer ?
#
loop_
_entity_poly.entity_id
_entity_poly.type
_entity_poly.pdbx_seq_one_letter_code
_entity_poly.pdbx_strand_id
1 'polypeptide(L)'
;MRRVSGVAVAALAASVNAASLADVCTVSNVQAALPANGTLLGINLIPSVSTASVVYNATAGGGMGSASTTSTETFNYCNVTVTYTHPGKGDTVVVKYAFPSPSDFKNRFYVEGGGGFSLSSDATGGIEYGAVGGATSAGYDAFDYSYDEVVLYGNGSINWDATYMFGYQALGEMTRLGKAITNDFYGLSSDTKIYTYYEGCSDGGREGMSQVQRWGDEYDGVIAGAPAFRFAQQQVLHVFSSAVEHTLDYLPPPCELDKIVNATIAACDPLDGRTDGVISRTDLCKLNFNLSSIIGESYYCAAENSTSLGFGFSKRDVERGNLSKRQAAEGSTTSYQPAQNGTVSAEGVAVAQAIYDGIFNSKGERAYLSWQIGSELSDADPTWNSNTSAWELNIPSTGGEYVTKFVQLLDLDNLSNLDNVTYDTLVSWMETGMVRYLDSLQTTVPDLTTFQSSGGKLLHYHGESDPSIPAASSVHYWQSVRSIMYPHLSEEESLQALEDWYQFYLVPGAAHCGTNTLQPGPYPQNNMEIMIDWVENGVKPSRLNATVSSGTYAGETQMLCQWPTRPLWHGNSSSFDCVNDQKSIESWTYTFPAFKVPVY
;
A
#
# COMPACT_ATOMS: atom_id res chain seq x y z
N MET A 1 -6.71 41.96 -70.69
CA MET A 1 -7.55 40.91 -70.21
C MET A 1 -6.77 39.60 -70.21
N ARG A 2 -6.22 39.18 -69.07
CA ARG A 2 -5.57 37.85 -68.91
C ARG A 2 -6.45 37.07 -67.96
N ARG A 3 -6.94 35.95 -68.45
CA ARG A 3 -7.70 34.98 -67.62
C ARG A 3 -6.69 34.13 -66.85
N VAL A 4 -6.83 34.12 -65.52
CA VAL A 4 -6.12 33.21 -64.64
C VAL A 4 -7.05 31.99 -64.40
N SER A 5 -6.64 30.84 -64.90
CA SER A 5 -7.33 29.58 -64.63
C SER A 5 -6.85 29.05 -63.27
N GLY A 6 -7.73 29.03 -62.28
CA GLY A 6 -7.47 28.40 -61.01
C GLY A 6 -7.60 26.88 -61.13
N VAL A 7 -6.55 26.15 -60.82
CA VAL A 7 -6.56 24.69 -60.64
C VAL A 7 -6.98 24.43 -59.20
N ALA A 8 -8.17 23.83 -59.00
CA ALA A 8 -8.60 23.32 -57.70
C ALA A 8 -7.90 21.98 -57.46
N VAL A 9 -7.00 21.95 -56.49
CA VAL A 9 -6.44 20.70 -55.95
C VAL A 9 -7.44 20.15 -54.94
N ALA A 10 -8.15 19.13 -55.32
CA ALA A 10 -8.96 18.33 -54.38
C ALA A 10 -7.99 17.50 -53.52
N ALA A 11 -7.81 17.87 -52.26
CA ALA A 11 -7.15 17.02 -51.28
C ALA A 11 -8.12 15.84 -50.95
N LEU A 12 -7.80 14.66 -51.45
CA LEU A 12 -8.41 13.42 -50.94
C LEU A 12 -7.86 13.22 -49.50
N ALA A 13 -8.70 13.52 -48.50
CA ALA A 13 -8.49 13.01 -47.16
C ALA A 13 -8.73 11.50 -47.21
N ALA A 14 -7.67 10.71 -47.28
CA ALA A 14 -7.75 9.29 -46.99
C ALA A 14 -8.08 9.17 -45.50
N SER A 15 -9.30 8.77 -45.16
CA SER A 15 -9.64 8.31 -43.82
C SER A 15 -8.84 7.04 -43.58
N VAL A 16 -7.75 7.13 -42.86
CA VAL A 16 -7.08 5.97 -42.29
C VAL A 16 -8.08 5.42 -41.27
N ASN A 17 -8.81 4.35 -41.63
CA ASN A 17 -9.59 3.59 -40.65
C ASN A 17 -8.57 3.05 -39.65
N ALA A 18 -8.67 3.48 -38.39
CA ALA A 18 -7.91 2.85 -37.33
C ALA A 18 -8.21 1.36 -37.33
N ALA A 19 -7.17 0.51 -37.23
CA ALA A 19 -7.33 -0.94 -37.20
C ALA A 19 -8.27 -1.32 -36.05
N SER A 20 -9.18 -2.28 -36.29
CA SER A 20 -10.08 -2.75 -35.23
C SER A 20 -9.29 -3.56 -34.20
N LEU A 21 -9.85 -3.72 -32.99
CA LEU A 21 -9.25 -4.56 -31.97
C LEU A 21 -9.01 -5.98 -32.46
N ALA A 22 -9.95 -6.55 -33.25
CA ALA A 22 -9.82 -7.91 -33.81
C ALA A 22 -8.69 -8.01 -34.83
N ASP A 23 -8.37 -6.95 -35.56
CA ASP A 23 -7.28 -6.94 -36.55
C ASP A 23 -5.90 -6.95 -35.85
N VAL A 24 -5.76 -6.26 -34.73
CA VAL A 24 -4.48 -6.17 -34.00
C VAL A 24 -4.29 -7.27 -32.96
N CYS A 25 -5.36 -7.81 -32.40
CA CYS A 25 -5.33 -8.85 -31.37
C CYS A 25 -5.12 -10.25 -31.97
N THR A 26 -3.95 -10.47 -32.52
CA THR A 26 -3.56 -11.77 -33.10
C THR A 26 -2.21 -12.21 -32.55
N VAL A 27 -2.02 -13.54 -32.43
CA VAL A 27 -0.73 -14.10 -31.96
C VAL A 27 0.42 -13.63 -32.86
N SER A 28 0.21 -13.54 -34.18
CA SER A 28 1.24 -13.08 -35.10
C SER A 28 1.65 -11.62 -34.87
N ASN A 29 0.67 -10.75 -34.57
CA ASN A 29 0.99 -9.35 -34.25
C ASN A 29 1.75 -9.23 -32.92
N VAL A 30 1.32 -9.98 -31.89
CA VAL A 30 2.03 -10.03 -30.59
C VAL A 30 3.45 -10.54 -30.78
N GLN A 31 3.65 -11.64 -31.51
CA GLN A 31 4.98 -12.18 -31.77
C GLN A 31 5.88 -11.23 -32.56
N ALA A 32 5.31 -10.46 -33.49
CA ALA A 32 6.05 -9.43 -34.24
C ALA A 32 6.42 -8.22 -33.38
N ALA A 33 5.61 -7.93 -32.34
CA ALA A 33 5.86 -6.82 -31.40
C ALA A 33 6.83 -7.19 -30.27
N LEU A 34 7.23 -8.47 -30.13
CA LEU A 34 8.20 -8.86 -29.11
C LEU A 34 9.59 -8.32 -29.44
N PRO A 35 10.29 -7.69 -28.49
CA PRO A 35 11.68 -7.26 -28.70
C PRO A 35 12.58 -8.48 -28.95
N ALA A 36 13.61 -8.31 -29.77
CA ALA A 36 14.58 -9.38 -30.03
C ALA A 36 15.29 -9.80 -28.75
N ASN A 37 15.57 -11.12 -28.60
CA ASN A 37 16.37 -11.60 -27.47
C ASN A 37 17.71 -10.88 -27.37
N GLY A 38 18.07 -10.46 -26.16
CA GLY A 38 19.26 -9.64 -25.88
C GLY A 38 19.01 -8.12 -25.89
N THR A 39 17.83 -7.65 -26.32
CA THR A 39 17.44 -6.23 -26.20
C THR A 39 17.18 -5.87 -24.74
N LEU A 40 16.48 -6.72 -24.01
CA LEU A 40 16.27 -6.58 -22.58
C LEU A 40 17.24 -7.49 -21.82
N LEU A 41 18.12 -6.89 -21.02
CA LEU A 41 19.11 -7.63 -20.26
C LEU A 41 18.44 -8.56 -19.25
N GLY A 42 18.94 -9.79 -19.15
CA GLY A 42 18.45 -10.80 -18.20
C GLY A 42 17.19 -11.54 -18.64
N ILE A 43 16.58 -11.19 -19.77
CA ILE A 43 15.32 -11.78 -20.25
C ILE A 43 15.55 -12.55 -21.55
N ASN A 44 15.12 -13.83 -21.59
CA ASN A 44 15.03 -14.65 -22.78
C ASN A 44 13.57 -14.96 -23.08
N LEU A 45 13.00 -14.29 -24.06
CA LEU A 45 11.61 -14.48 -24.49
C LEU A 45 11.40 -15.84 -25.16
N ILE A 46 10.19 -16.41 -24.98
CA ILE A 46 9.73 -17.66 -25.61
C ILE A 46 8.53 -17.33 -26.52
N PRO A 47 8.76 -16.80 -27.73
CA PRO A 47 7.67 -16.32 -28.60
C PRO A 47 6.64 -17.39 -28.96
N SER A 48 7.04 -18.68 -29.04
CA SER A 48 6.20 -19.79 -29.45
C SER A 48 5.02 -20.08 -28.52
N VAL A 49 5.08 -19.61 -27.26
CA VAL A 49 4.01 -19.81 -26.26
C VAL A 49 3.18 -18.55 -26.02
N SER A 50 3.44 -17.45 -26.77
CA SER A 50 2.63 -16.24 -26.67
C SER A 50 1.20 -16.49 -27.12
N THR A 51 0.25 -15.87 -26.43
CA THR A 51 -1.19 -15.96 -26.76
C THR A 51 -1.78 -14.58 -26.97
N ALA A 52 -2.86 -14.51 -27.74
CA ALA A 52 -3.68 -13.30 -27.89
C ALA A 52 -5.15 -13.69 -28.07
N SER A 53 -6.04 -13.03 -27.35
CA SER A 53 -7.47 -13.24 -27.47
C SER A 53 -8.24 -11.95 -27.17
N VAL A 54 -9.26 -11.65 -27.98
CA VAL A 54 -10.14 -10.50 -27.75
C VAL A 54 -11.10 -10.82 -26.61
N VAL A 55 -11.23 -9.90 -25.67
CA VAL A 55 -12.21 -9.93 -24.58
C VAL A 55 -13.17 -8.76 -24.80
N TYR A 56 -14.48 -9.04 -24.73
CA TYR A 56 -15.53 -8.05 -24.92
C TYR A 56 -16.33 -7.84 -23.64
N ASN A 57 -16.76 -6.60 -23.42
CA ASN A 57 -17.65 -6.22 -22.32
C ASN A 57 -17.12 -6.64 -20.93
N ALA A 58 -15.81 -6.56 -20.72
CA ALA A 58 -15.21 -6.77 -19.43
C ALA A 58 -15.35 -5.51 -18.55
N THR A 59 -15.48 -5.68 -17.25
CA THR A 59 -15.31 -4.60 -16.27
C THR A 59 -13.84 -4.43 -15.96
N ALA A 60 -13.38 -3.20 -15.74
CA ALA A 60 -12.04 -2.98 -15.24
C ALA A 60 -11.90 -3.57 -13.82
N GLY A 61 -10.74 -4.15 -13.51
CA GLY A 61 -10.36 -4.48 -12.16
C GLY A 61 -10.07 -3.20 -11.36
N GLY A 62 -10.14 -3.28 -10.05
CA GLY A 62 -9.73 -2.22 -9.14
C GLY A 62 -8.76 -2.77 -8.11
N GLY A 63 -7.57 -2.17 -8.00
CA GLY A 63 -6.54 -2.57 -7.04
C GLY A 63 -6.87 -2.25 -5.60
N MET A 64 -6.12 -2.86 -4.68
CA MET A 64 -6.16 -2.51 -3.26
C MET A 64 -5.78 -1.03 -3.07
N GLY A 65 -6.68 -0.26 -2.46
CA GLY A 65 -6.48 1.18 -2.22
C GLY A 65 -6.96 2.08 -3.37
N SER A 66 -7.34 1.51 -4.53
CA SER A 66 -8.15 2.24 -5.49
C SER A 66 -9.53 2.48 -4.89
N ALA A 67 -9.88 3.73 -4.65
CA ALA A 67 -11.24 4.10 -4.28
C ALA A 67 -12.19 4.00 -5.48
N SER A 68 -11.85 3.17 -6.46
CA SER A 68 -12.67 2.92 -7.63
C SER A 68 -14.05 2.47 -7.17
N THR A 69 -15.00 3.36 -7.27
CA THR A 69 -16.41 2.99 -7.35
C THR A 69 -16.46 1.97 -8.47
N THR A 70 -16.99 0.77 -8.20
CA THR A 70 -17.20 -0.26 -9.22
C THR A 70 -17.76 0.40 -10.48
N SER A 71 -16.87 0.66 -11.44
CA SER A 71 -17.26 1.22 -12.73
C SER A 71 -18.22 0.23 -13.37
N THR A 72 -19.40 0.70 -13.72
CA THR A 72 -20.36 -0.09 -14.51
C THR A 72 -20.00 -0.08 -15.98
N GLU A 73 -18.97 0.65 -16.36
CA GLU A 73 -18.49 0.72 -17.73
C GLU A 73 -17.81 -0.60 -18.12
N THR A 74 -18.05 -1.00 -19.36
CA THR A 74 -17.45 -2.20 -19.92
C THR A 74 -16.48 -1.82 -21.01
N PHE A 75 -15.38 -2.57 -21.09
CA PHE A 75 -14.26 -2.32 -21.98
C PHE A 75 -14.00 -3.52 -22.88
N ASN A 76 -13.46 -3.27 -24.06
CA ASN A 76 -12.95 -4.30 -24.94
C ASN A 76 -11.44 -4.22 -24.98
N TYR A 77 -10.75 -5.36 -24.84
CA TYR A 77 -9.30 -5.39 -24.85
C TYR A 77 -8.74 -6.68 -25.44
N CYS A 78 -7.49 -6.63 -25.85
CA CYS A 78 -6.72 -7.81 -26.22
C CYS A 78 -6.01 -8.35 -24.99
N ASN A 79 -6.38 -9.55 -24.55
CA ASN A 79 -5.68 -10.29 -23.51
C ASN A 79 -4.49 -11.01 -24.15
N VAL A 80 -3.29 -10.61 -23.74
CA VAL A 80 -2.02 -11.13 -24.24
C VAL A 80 -1.27 -11.82 -23.12
N THR A 81 -0.69 -12.99 -23.39
CA THR A 81 0.26 -13.65 -22.49
C THR A 81 1.59 -13.77 -23.19
N VAL A 82 2.65 -13.39 -22.49
CA VAL A 82 4.05 -13.51 -22.92
C VAL A 82 4.82 -14.28 -21.85
N THR A 83 5.76 -15.10 -22.27
CA THR A 83 6.58 -15.91 -21.37
C THR A 83 8.06 -15.66 -21.62
N TYR A 84 8.84 -15.57 -20.55
CA TYR A 84 10.29 -15.49 -20.61
C TYR A 84 10.96 -16.33 -19.51
N THR A 85 12.27 -16.50 -19.64
CA THR A 85 13.11 -17.13 -18.64
C THR A 85 14.32 -16.27 -18.35
N HIS A 86 14.94 -16.47 -17.19
CA HIS A 86 16.23 -15.86 -16.88
C HIS A 86 17.37 -16.83 -17.26
N PRO A 87 18.42 -16.35 -17.95
CA PRO A 87 19.55 -17.19 -18.32
C PRO A 87 20.17 -17.90 -17.12
N GLY A 88 20.18 -19.23 -17.15
CA GLY A 88 20.79 -20.05 -16.12
C GLY A 88 19.99 -20.29 -14.84
N LYS A 89 18.77 -19.73 -14.71
CA LYS A 89 17.94 -19.93 -13.50
C LYS A 89 16.94 -21.09 -13.61
N GLY A 90 16.53 -21.46 -14.82
CA GLY A 90 15.56 -22.55 -15.05
C GLY A 90 14.13 -22.21 -14.63
N ASP A 91 13.84 -20.94 -14.42
CA ASP A 91 12.54 -20.41 -14.11
C ASP A 91 11.68 -20.19 -15.36
N THR A 92 10.40 -19.87 -15.16
CA THR A 92 9.47 -19.51 -16.23
C THR A 92 8.54 -18.40 -15.73
N VAL A 93 8.74 -17.19 -16.24
CA VAL A 93 7.92 -16.03 -15.89
C VAL A 93 6.82 -15.85 -16.91
N VAL A 94 5.58 -15.86 -16.47
CA VAL A 94 4.39 -15.62 -17.27
C VAL A 94 3.87 -14.21 -17.00
N VAL A 95 3.79 -13.40 -18.05
CA VAL A 95 3.27 -12.04 -17.96
C VAL A 95 2.00 -11.91 -18.77
N LYS A 96 0.97 -11.34 -18.17
CA LYS A 96 -0.31 -11.02 -18.81
C LYS A 96 -0.35 -9.52 -19.10
N TYR A 97 -0.87 -9.16 -20.28
CA TYR A 97 -1.12 -7.76 -20.62
C TYR A 97 -2.54 -7.60 -21.14
N ALA A 98 -3.17 -6.48 -20.80
CA ALA A 98 -4.45 -6.05 -21.33
C ALA A 98 -4.25 -4.82 -22.21
N PHE A 99 -4.39 -4.99 -23.54
CA PHE A 99 -4.23 -3.91 -24.51
C PHE A 99 -5.60 -3.36 -24.88
N PRO A 100 -5.94 -2.09 -24.57
CA PRO A 100 -7.19 -1.48 -25.02
C PRO A 100 -7.33 -1.46 -26.54
N SER A 101 -8.55 -1.23 -27.04
CA SER A 101 -8.76 -1.02 -28.48
C SER A 101 -7.88 0.14 -28.99
N PRO A 102 -7.38 0.08 -30.23
CA PRO A 102 -6.55 1.16 -30.76
C PRO A 102 -7.19 2.56 -30.72
N SER A 103 -8.54 2.62 -30.76
CA SER A 103 -9.31 3.87 -30.60
C SER A 103 -9.29 4.42 -29.16
N ASP A 104 -9.09 3.57 -28.17
CA ASP A 104 -9.21 3.88 -26.75
C ASP A 104 -7.84 4.06 -26.09
N PHE A 105 -6.78 3.60 -26.76
CA PHE A 105 -5.41 3.71 -26.27
C PHE A 105 -4.93 5.18 -26.25
N LYS A 106 -4.40 5.60 -25.10
CA LYS A 106 -3.96 7.00 -24.84
C LYS A 106 -2.46 7.12 -24.58
N ASN A 107 -1.64 6.25 -25.14
CA ASN A 107 -0.18 6.22 -24.91
C ASN A 107 0.19 6.08 -23.43
N ARG A 108 -0.51 5.22 -22.70
CA ARG A 108 -0.29 4.98 -21.28
C ARG A 108 0.01 3.52 -21.01
N PHE A 109 0.84 3.29 -20.01
CA PHE A 109 1.10 1.99 -19.40
C PHE A 109 0.79 2.07 -17.91
N TYR A 110 0.12 1.05 -17.37
CA TYR A 110 -0.35 1.05 -15.99
C TYR A 110 0.08 -0.23 -15.27
N VAL A 111 0.56 -0.08 -14.05
CA VAL A 111 0.96 -1.17 -13.16
C VAL A 111 0.17 -1.07 -11.87
N GLU A 112 -0.48 -2.16 -11.53
CA GLU A 112 -1.24 -2.30 -10.29
C GLU A 112 -0.44 -3.05 -9.24
N GLY A 113 -0.41 -2.53 -8.01
CA GLY A 113 0.22 -3.18 -6.88
C GLY A 113 -0.57 -4.34 -6.32
N GLY A 114 0.13 -5.29 -5.76
CA GLY A 114 -0.43 -6.41 -5.01
C GLY A 114 -0.77 -6.09 -3.57
N GLY A 115 -0.73 -7.11 -2.71
CA GLY A 115 -0.99 -6.94 -1.28
C GLY A 115 -0.56 -8.17 -0.48
N GLY A 116 -0.16 -7.96 0.76
CA GLY A 116 0.39 -9.02 1.60
C GLY A 116 1.67 -9.60 1.02
N PHE A 117 1.67 -10.85 0.59
CA PHE A 117 2.81 -11.52 -0.04
C PHE A 117 2.50 -11.98 -1.47
N SER A 118 1.56 -11.33 -2.15
CA SER A 118 1.23 -11.58 -3.55
C SER A 118 1.33 -10.33 -4.40
N LEU A 119 1.75 -10.49 -5.66
CA LEU A 119 1.65 -9.46 -6.69
C LEU A 119 0.23 -9.41 -7.27
N SER A 120 -0.17 -8.29 -7.87
CA SER A 120 -1.47 -8.22 -8.53
C SER A 120 -1.57 -9.22 -9.69
N SER A 121 -2.67 -9.95 -9.75
CA SER A 121 -2.98 -10.86 -10.86
C SER A 121 -3.81 -10.21 -11.96
N ASP A 122 -4.24 -8.95 -11.78
CA ASP A 122 -5.09 -8.20 -12.70
C ASP A 122 -4.26 -7.29 -13.60
N ALA A 123 -4.44 -7.42 -14.91
CA ALA A 123 -3.83 -6.54 -15.90
C ALA A 123 -4.82 -5.48 -16.41
N THR A 124 -6.06 -5.43 -15.90
CA THR A 124 -7.12 -4.59 -16.49
C THR A 124 -7.33 -3.24 -15.81
N GLY A 125 -6.73 -2.99 -14.66
CA GLY A 125 -6.93 -1.77 -13.86
C GLY A 125 -6.66 -0.45 -14.61
N GLY A 126 -5.79 -0.47 -15.62
CA GLY A 126 -5.47 0.72 -16.41
C GLY A 126 -6.38 0.98 -17.62
N ILE A 127 -7.28 0.04 -17.97
CA ILE A 127 -8.06 0.11 -19.21
C ILE A 127 -8.97 1.33 -19.25
N GLU A 128 -9.60 1.69 -18.16
CA GLU A 128 -10.48 2.86 -18.06
C GLU A 128 -9.72 4.19 -18.33
N TYR A 129 -8.43 4.21 -18.07
CA TYR A 129 -7.54 5.35 -18.38
C TYR A 129 -6.93 5.28 -19.78
N GLY A 130 -7.33 4.30 -20.59
CA GLY A 130 -6.75 4.07 -21.92
C GLY A 130 -5.29 3.59 -21.86
N ALA A 131 -4.92 2.90 -20.81
CA ALA A 131 -3.57 2.37 -20.59
C ALA A 131 -3.51 0.86 -20.89
N VAL A 132 -2.35 0.40 -21.38
CA VAL A 132 -1.99 -1.02 -21.34
C VAL A 132 -1.63 -1.39 -19.92
N GLY A 133 -2.25 -2.41 -19.37
CA GLY A 133 -1.91 -2.90 -18.03
C GLY A 133 -1.14 -4.22 -18.08
N GLY A 134 -0.40 -4.52 -17.01
CA GLY A 134 0.40 -5.75 -16.89
C GLY A 134 0.26 -6.43 -15.53
N ALA A 135 0.39 -7.77 -15.51
CA ALA A 135 0.48 -8.61 -14.33
C ALA A 135 1.50 -9.74 -14.56
N THR A 136 2.29 -10.11 -13.54
CA THR A 136 3.38 -11.08 -13.67
C THR A 136 3.34 -12.17 -12.61
N SER A 137 3.60 -13.42 -13.00
CA SER A 137 3.76 -14.54 -12.07
C SER A 137 5.09 -14.54 -11.32
N ALA A 138 5.99 -13.62 -11.63
CA ALA A 138 7.35 -13.54 -11.07
C ALA A 138 8.19 -14.83 -11.16
N GLY A 139 7.72 -15.85 -11.87
CA GLY A 139 8.44 -17.13 -12.03
C GLY A 139 8.23 -18.16 -10.91
N TYR A 140 7.40 -17.82 -9.90
CA TYR A 140 7.07 -18.71 -8.77
C TYR A 140 5.58 -18.72 -8.40
N ASP A 141 4.71 -18.22 -9.29
CA ASP A 141 3.26 -18.03 -9.05
C ASP A 141 2.94 -17.00 -7.97
N ALA A 142 3.50 -15.80 -8.12
CA ALA A 142 3.33 -14.67 -7.19
C ALA A 142 1.89 -14.14 -7.08
N PHE A 143 0.93 -14.75 -7.77
CA PHE A 143 -0.49 -14.41 -7.67
C PHE A 143 -1.17 -15.05 -6.45
N ASP A 144 -0.57 -16.09 -5.90
CA ASP A 144 -1.02 -16.73 -4.69
C ASP A 144 -0.31 -16.13 -3.46
N TYR A 145 -1.04 -16.06 -2.36
CA TYR A 145 -0.49 -15.60 -1.10
C TYR A 145 0.35 -16.71 -0.47
N SER A 146 1.67 -16.58 -0.49
CA SER A 146 2.57 -17.56 0.08
C SER A 146 3.85 -16.93 0.59
N TYR A 147 4.09 -17.06 1.91
CA TYR A 147 5.35 -16.67 2.53
C TYR A 147 6.52 -17.55 2.07
N ASP A 148 6.28 -18.85 1.90
CA ASP A 148 7.31 -19.84 1.59
C ASP A 148 7.95 -19.57 0.24
N GLU A 149 7.11 -19.36 -0.77
CA GLU A 149 7.57 -19.18 -2.14
C GLU A 149 8.41 -17.91 -2.30
N VAL A 150 8.11 -16.87 -1.50
CA VAL A 150 8.86 -15.62 -1.52
C VAL A 150 10.26 -15.77 -0.94
N VAL A 151 10.48 -16.62 0.07
CA VAL A 151 11.73 -16.60 0.82
C VAL A 151 12.46 -17.92 0.93
N LEU A 152 11.79 -19.08 0.94
CA LEU A 152 12.41 -20.37 1.23
C LEU A 152 12.39 -21.34 0.05
N TYR A 153 13.51 -22.06 -0.14
CA TYR A 153 13.54 -23.37 -0.82
C TYR A 153 13.27 -24.53 0.17
N GLY A 154 13.23 -24.25 1.46
CA GLY A 154 13.10 -25.15 2.58
C GLY A 154 13.94 -24.67 3.75
N ASN A 155 13.88 -25.36 4.88
CA ASN A 155 14.55 -24.97 6.13
C ASN A 155 16.01 -24.60 5.93
N GLY A 156 16.38 -23.40 6.35
CA GLY A 156 17.74 -22.86 6.28
C GLY A 156 18.20 -22.40 4.89
N SER A 157 17.35 -22.50 3.86
CA SER A 157 17.74 -22.18 2.47
C SER A 157 16.87 -21.09 1.88
N ILE A 158 17.45 -19.91 1.68
CA ILE A 158 16.73 -18.73 1.13
C ILE A 158 16.60 -18.86 -0.38
N ASN A 159 15.40 -18.62 -0.88
CA ASN A 159 15.10 -18.44 -2.31
C ASN A 159 15.32 -16.98 -2.72
N TRP A 160 16.58 -16.61 -2.92
CA TRP A 160 16.92 -15.24 -3.32
C TRP A 160 16.31 -14.83 -4.65
N ASP A 161 16.12 -15.76 -5.57
CA ASP A 161 15.52 -15.47 -6.87
C ASP A 161 14.08 -14.98 -6.70
N ALA A 162 13.25 -15.72 -5.96
CA ALA A 162 11.87 -15.28 -5.68
C ALA A 162 11.84 -14.01 -4.79
N THR A 163 12.75 -13.91 -3.81
CA THR A 163 12.84 -12.72 -2.93
C THR A 163 13.12 -11.44 -3.73
N TYR A 164 14.02 -11.46 -4.71
CA TYR A 164 14.28 -10.32 -5.57
C TYR A 164 13.12 -10.05 -6.56
N MET A 165 12.56 -11.12 -7.13
CA MET A 165 11.42 -10.98 -8.03
C MET A 165 10.23 -10.33 -7.32
N PHE A 166 9.86 -10.79 -6.13
CA PHE A 166 8.82 -10.18 -5.30
C PHE A 166 9.19 -8.77 -4.84
N GLY A 167 10.43 -8.58 -4.41
CA GLY A 167 10.91 -7.31 -3.87
C GLY A 167 10.77 -6.13 -4.84
N TYR A 168 11.10 -6.34 -6.12
CA TYR A 168 11.08 -5.26 -7.12
C TYR A 168 11.28 -5.71 -8.57
N GLN A 169 12.02 -6.83 -8.82
CA GLN A 169 12.53 -7.15 -10.15
C GLN A 169 11.42 -7.51 -11.12
N ALA A 170 10.43 -8.29 -10.68
CA ALA A 170 9.34 -8.76 -11.54
C ALA A 170 8.53 -7.62 -12.14
N LEU A 171 8.19 -6.60 -11.35
CA LEU A 171 7.43 -5.44 -11.81
C LEU A 171 8.26 -4.56 -12.76
N GLY A 172 9.54 -4.35 -12.48
CA GLY A 172 10.43 -3.60 -13.36
C GLY A 172 10.61 -4.27 -14.72
N GLU A 173 10.80 -5.58 -14.74
CA GLU A 173 10.91 -6.37 -15.98
C GLU A 173 9.60 -6.37 -16.77
N MET A 174 8.47 -6.61 -16.12
CA MET A 174 7.14 -6.56 -16.72
C MET A 174 6.87 -5.20 -17.36
N THR A 175 7.19 -4.12 -16.67
CA THR A 175 6.99 -2.74 -17.16
C THR A 175 7.82 -2.46 -18.39
N ARG A 176 9.12 -2.76 -18.37
CA ARG A 176 10.02 -2.53 -19.50
C ARG A 176 9.64 -3.39 -20.72
N LEU A 177 9.31 -4.66 -20.50
CA LEU A 177 8.83 -5.56 -21.55
C LEU A 177 7.50 -5.08 -22.11
N GLY A 178 6.55 -4.70 -21.25
CA GLY A 178 5.24 -4.21 -21.64
C GLY A 178 5.30 -2.92 -22.46
N LYS A 179 6.13 -1.96 -22.07
CA LYS A 179 6.35 -0.73 -22.85
C LYS A 179 6.94 -1.02 -24.23
N ALA A 180 7.93 -1.92 -24.30
CA ALA A 180 8.51 -2.33 -25.59
C ALA A 180 7.47 -2.96 -26.52
N ILE A 181 6.67 -3.91 -26.01
CA ILE A 181 5.59 -4.53 -26.77
C ILE A 181 4.53 -3.50 -27.17
N THR A 182 4.14 -2.60 -26.30
CA THR A 182 3.13 -1.56 -26.54
C THR A 182 3.51 -0.69 -27.75
N ASN A 183 4.77 -0.29 -27.83
CA ASN A 183 5.26 0.52 -28.93
C ASN A 183 5.05 -0.16 -30.29
N ASP A 184 5.48 -1.41 -30.39
CA ASP A 184 5.44 -2.15 -31.65
C ASP A 184 4.03 -2.70 -31.95
N PHE A 185 3.24 -3.06 -30.93
CA PHE A 185 1.86 -3.56 -31.07
C PHE A 185 0.93 -2.51 -31.71
N TYR A 186 1.06 -1.24 -31.33
CA TYR A 186 0.28 -0.15 -31.90
C TYR A 186 0.97 0.54 -33.09
N GLY A 187 2.21 0.15 -33.41
CA GLY A 187 2.99 0.77 -34.49
C GLY A 187 3.31 2.25 -34.21
N LEU A 188 3.64 2.57 -32.98
CA LEU A 188 3.97 3.93 -32.58
C LEU A 188 5.30 4.38 -33.17
N SER A 189 5.48 5.70 -33.35
CA SER A 189 6.79 6.24 -33.70
C SER A 189 7.77 6.12 -32.53
N SER A 190 9.07 6.02 -32.82
CA SER A 190 10.12 5.95 -31.78
C SER A 190 10.12 7.15 -30.83
N ASP A 191 9.54 8.26 -31.23
CA ASP A 191 9.49 9.50 -30.44
C ASP A 191 8.18 9.61 -29.63
N THR A 192 7.29 8.64 -29.74
CA THR A 192 6.02 8.64 -28.98
C THR A 192 6.32 8.29 -27.53
N LYS A 193 6.02 9.23 -26.63
CA LYS A 193 6.12 8.96 -25.20
C LYS A 193 4.97 8.08 -24.75
N ILE A 194 5.27 7.00 -24.03
CA ILE A 194 4.31 6.19 -23.28
C ILE A 194 4.44 6.61 -21.82
N TYR A 195 3.39 7.24 -21.29
CA TYR A 195 3.34 7.62 -19.88
C TYR A 195 3.11 6.39 -19.02
N THR A 196 3.92 6.21 -17.98
CA THR A 196 3.89 5.02 -17.15
C THR A 196 3.42 5.37 -15.74
N TYR A 197 2.33 4.72 -15.32
CA TYR A 197 1.70 4.94 -14.03
C TYR A 197 1.75 3.69 -13.17
N TYR A 198 1.82 3.91 -11.87
CA TYR A 198 1.71 2.87 -10.84
C TYR A 198 0.71 3.31 -9.78
N GLU A 199 -0.11 2.37 -9.29
CA GLU A 199 -0.97 2.57 -8.13
C GLU A 199 -1.00 1.32 -7.26
N GLY A 200 -0.84 1.49 -5.93
CA GLY A 200 -0.94 0.39 -4.97
C GLY A 200 -0.94 0.88 -3.54
N CYS A 201 -1.42 0.02 -2.63
CA CYS A 201 -1.49 0.28 -1.20
C CYS A 201 -0.92 -0.91 -0.42
N SER A 202 -0.48 -0.70 0.84
CA SER A 202 0.10 -1.78 1.66
C SER A 202 1.44 -2.29 1.10
N ASP A 203 1.56 -3.61 0.87
CA ASP A 203 2.67 -4.13 0.10
C ASP A 203 2.69 -3.56 -1.32
N GLY A 204 1.54 -3.37 -1.95
CA GLY A 204 1.45 -2.65 -3.22
C GLY A 204 2.00 -1.22 -3.16
N GLY A 205 1.83 -0.52 -2.03
CA GLY A 205 2.50 0.75 -1.77
C GLY A 205 4.03 0.60 -1.69
N ARG A 206 4.53 -0.44 -0.99
CA ARG A 206 5.96 -0.81 -0.95
C ARG A 206 6.49 -1.14 -2.35
N GLU A 207 5.75 -1.93 -3.11
CA GLU A 207 6.11 -2.27 -4.49
C GLU A 207 6.29 -1.01 -5.33
N GLY A 208 5.32 -0.06 -5.30
CA GLY A 208 5.42 1.21 -6.01
C GLY A 208 6.64 2.02 -5.60
N MET A 209 6.92 2.10 -4.30
CA MET A 209 8.12 2.76 -3.80
C MET A 209 9.40 2.04 -4.20
N SER A 210 9.39 0.70 -4.33
CA SER A 210 10.54 -0.07 -4.83
C SER A 210 10.83 0.30 -6.30
N GLN A 211 9.80 0.54 -7.11
CA GLN A 211 9.95 0.98 -8.49
C GLN A 211 10.51 2.41 -8.56
N VAL A 212 10.01 3.33 -7.74
CA VAL A 212 10.55 4.70 -7.61
C VAL A 212 12.04 4.68 -7.26
N GLN A 213 12.44 3.81 -6.35
CA GLN A 213 13.82 3.72 -5.84
C GLN A 213 14.78 3.02 -6.82
N ARG A 214 14.32 2.06 -7.62
CA ARG A 214 15.18 1.17 -8.42
C ARG A 214 15.03 1.34 -9.93
N TRP A 215 13.84 1.78 -10.38
CA TRP A 215 13.45 1.95 -11.78
C TRP A 215 12.83 3.34 -12.01
N GLY A 216 13.37 4.34 -11.32
CA GLY A 216 12.75 5.67 -11.24
C GLY A 216 12.59 6.39 -12.59
N ASP A 217 13.42 6.06 -13.58
CA ASP A 217 13.34 6.59 -14.94
C ASP A 217 12.30 5.88 -15.82
N GLU A 218 11.69 4.78 -15.33
CA GLU A 218 10.64 4.08 -16.06
C GLU A 218 9.23 4.59 -15.75
N TYR A 219 9.04 5.35 -14.66
CA TYR A 219 7.71 5.77 -14.18
C TYR A 219 7.55 7.29 -14.21
N ASP A 220 6.41 7.75 -14.74
CA ASP A 220 6.04 9.17 -14.78
C ASP A 220 5.17 9.57 -13.57
N GLY A 221 4.31 8.67 -13.10
CA GLY A 221 3.45 8.90 -11.94
C GLY A 221 3.30 7.66 -11.07
N VAL A 222 3.47 7.82 -9.75
CA VAL A 222 3.33 6.73 -8.78
C VAL A 222 2.42 7.17 -7.65
N ILE A 223 1.41 6.33 -7.36
CA ILE A 223 0.50 6.48 -6.22
C ILE A 223 0.81 5.35 -5.25
N ALA A 224 1.27 5.71 -4.04
CA ALA A 224 1.64 4.78 -2.99
C ALA A 224 0.82 5.04 -1.72
N GLY A 225 -0.14 4.15 -1.44
CA GLY A 225 -0.92 4.18 -0.21
C GLY A 225 -0.29 3.33 0.88
N ALA A 226 -0.25 3.83 2.11
CA ALA A 226 0.18 3.10 3.31
C ALA A 226 1.37 2.13 3.08
N PRO A 227 2.51 2.56 2.52
CA PRO A 227 3.57 1.66 2.09
C PRO A 227 4.27 0.94 3.24
N ALA A 228 4.48 -0.36 3.11
CA ALA A 228 5.24 -1.20 4.05
C ALA A 228 6.77 -1.00 3.89
N PHE A 229 7.27 0.23 4.01
CA PHE A 229 8.67 0.61 3.75
C PHE A 229 9.69 -0.24 4.50
N ARG A 230 9.53 -0.33 5.83
CA ARG A 230 10.45 -1.01 6.74
C ARG A 230 9.93 -2.40 7.00
N PHE A 231 9.99 -3.22 5.95
CA PHE A 231 9.34 -4.52 5.91
C PHE A 231 9.65 -5.38 7.16
N ALA A 232 10.93 -5.49 7.53
CA ALA A 232 11.34 -6.28 8.69
C ALA A 232 10.78 -5.74 10.01
N GLN A 233 10.85 -4.42 10.21
CA GLN A 233 10.35 -3.82 11.43
C GLN A 233 8.83 -3.89 11.51
N GLN A 234 8.15 -3.63 10.40
CA GLN A 234 6.70 -3.66 10.33
C GLN A 234 6.15 -5.08 10.55
N GLN A 235 6.76 -6.10 9.96
CA GLN A 235 6.32 -7.48 10.16
C GLN A 235 6.52 -7.95 11.61
N VAL A 236 7.67 -7.63 12.22
CA VAL A 236 7.92 -7.97 13.64
C VAL A 236 7.00 -7.18 14.58
N LEU A 237 6.54 -5.98 14.19
CA LEU A 237 5.57 -5.20 14.97
C LEU A 237 4.28 -5.98 15.22
N HIS A 238 3.83 -6.83 14.29
CA HIS A 238 2.64 -7.66 14.48
C HIS A 238 2.78 -8.72 15.58
N VAL A 239 4.01 -9.02 16.06
CA VAL A 239 4.23 -9.85 17.25
C VAL A 239 4.28 -9.00 18.52
N PHE A 240 4.40 -7.68 18.41
CA PHE A 240 4.66 -6.82 19.55
C PHE A 240 3.50 -6.78 20.56
N SER A 241 2.26 -6.72 20.08
CA SER A 241 1.09 -6.72 20.97
C SER A 241 1.06 -7.95 21.86
N SER A 242 1.24 -9.14 21.27
CA SER A 242 1.33 -10.40 22.03
C SER A 242 2.52 -10.43 22.98
N ALA A 243 3.66 -9.83 22.61
CA ALA A 243 4.82 -9.73 23.49
C ALA A 243 4.57 -8.77 24.67
N VAL A 244 3.79 -7.71 24.48
CA VAL A 244 3.34 -6.82 25.57
C VAL A 244 2.45 -7.59 26.53
N GLU A 245 1.43 -8.29 26.04
CA GLU A 245 0.52 -9.10 26.85
C GLU A 245 1.26 -10.18 27.64
N HIS A 246 2.16 -10.89 26.98
CA HIS A 246 3.01 -11.90 27.62
C HIS A 246 3.92 -11.30 28.70
N THR A 247 4.49 -10.11 28.44
CA THR A 247 5.39 -9.43 29.39
C THR A 247 4.66 -8.89 30.61
N LEU A 248 3.44 -8.35 30.42
CA LEU A 248 2.61 -7.78 31.49
C LEU A 248 1.75 -8.84 32.19
N ASP A 249 1.75 -10.09 31.73
CA ASP A 249 0.96 -11.21 32.22
C ASP A 249 -0.55 -10.88 32.30
N TYR A 250 -1.05 -10.19 31.27
CA TYR A 250 -2.44 -9.78 31.15
C TYR A 250 -2.94 -9.86 29.71
N LEU A 251 -4.06 -10.55 29.51
CA LEU A 251 -4.76 -10.67 28.24
C LEU A 251 -6.08 -9.90 28.32
N PRO A 252 -6.12 -8.65 27.84
CA PRO A 252 -7.37 -7.89 27.85
C PRO A 252 -8.41 -8.61 26.98
N PRO A 253 -9.64 -8.83 27.47
CA PRO A 253 -10.71 -9.30 26.60
C PRO A 253 -10.92 -8.34 25.42
N PRO A 254 -11.24 -8.81 24.19
CA PRO A 254 -11.42 -7.94 23.03
C PRO A 254 -12.39 -6.78 23.28
N CYS A 255 -13.47 -7.02 24.01
CA CYS A 255 -14.44 -5.98 24.39
C CYS A 255 -13.84 -4.87 25.28
N GLU A 256 -12.82 -5.18 26.09
CA GLU A 256 -12.09 -4.19 26.87
C GLU A 256 -11.21 -3.31 25.97
N LEU A 257 -10.51 -3.92 25.00
CA LEU A 257 -9.72 -3.19 24.00
C LEU A 257 -10.60 -2.29 23.14
N ASP A 258 -11.72 -2.80 22.64
CA ASP A 258 -12.73 -2.02 21.91
C ASP A 258 -13.23 -0.83 22.72
N LYS A 259 -13.48 -1.03 24.02
CA LYS A 259 -13.90 0.05 24.91
C LYS A 259 -12.82 1.11 25.06
N ILE A 260 -11.55 0.72 25.19
CA ILE A 260 -10.41 1.63 25.27
C ILE A 260 -10.30 2.46 23.99
N VAL A 261 -10.37 1.84 22.81
CA VAL A 261 -10.33 2.51 21.52
C VAL A 261 -11.50 3.48 21.36
N ASN A 262 -12.72 3.03 21.59
CA ASN A 262 -13.93 3.86 21.45
C ASN A 262 -13.95 5.05 22.41
N ALA A 263 -13.52 4.87 23.66
CA ALA A 263 -13.41 5.95 24.63
C ALA A 263 -12.31 6.97 24.23
N THR A 264 -11.22 6.48 23.65
CA THR A 264 -10.16 7.35 23.10
C THR A 264 -10.68 8.18 21.95
N ILE A 265 -11.40 7.57 21.00
CA ILE A 265 -12.01 8.28 19.87
C ILE A 265 -12.95 9.37 20.39
N ALA A 266 -13.86 9.03 21.30
CA ALA A 266 -14.83 9.97 21.85
C ALA A 266 -14.17 11.15 22.60
N ALA A 267 -13.03 10.91 23.27
CA ALA A 267 -12.30 11.95 23.99
C ALA A 267 -11.48 12.86 23.06
N CYS A 268 -10.97 12.33 21.97
CA CYS A 268 -10.04 13.01 21.07
C CYS A 268 -10.70 13.66 19.85
N ASP A 269 -11.86 13.16 19.43
CA ASP A 269 -12.65 13.68 18.31
C ASP A 269 -12.80 15.23 18.36
N PRO A 270 -13.20 15.87 19.48
CA PRO A 270 -13.37 17.31 19.50
C PRO A 270 -12.07 18.14 19.48
N LEU A 271 -10.89 17.51 19.54
CA LEU A 271 -9.61 18.24 19.67
C LEU A 271 -9.18 18.98 18.39
N ASP A 272 -9.68 18.57 17.23
CA ASP A 272 -9.44 19.24 15.96
C ASP A 272 -10.43 20.41 15.69
N GLY A 273 -11.42 20.60 16.59
CA GLY A 273 -12.44 21.64 16.51
C GLY A 273 -13.78 21.16 15.95
N ARG A 274 -13.94 19.89 15.55
CA ARG A 274 -15.19 19.27 15.08
C ARG A 274 -15.50 18.02 15.90
N THR A 275 -16.78 17.71 16.05
CA THR A 275 -17.23 16.46 16.67
C THR A 275 -18.00 15.66 15.61
N ASP A 276 -17.33 14.68 15.01
CA ASP A 276 -17.87 13.87 13.90
C ASP A 276 -17.53 12.37 14.02
N GLY A 277 -16.91 11.97 15.11
CA GLY A 277 -16.49 10.61 15.37
C GLY A 277 -15.12 10.27 14.77
N VAL A 278 -14.34 11.28 14.36
CA VAL A 278 -13.04 11.11 13.69
C VAL A 278 -11.94 11.85 14.44
N ILE A 279 -10.86 11.19 14.74
CA ILE A 279 -9.65 11.85 15.24
C ILE A 279 -8.85 12.38 14.05
N SER A 280 -9.12 13.62 13.62
CA SER A 280 -8.35 14.24 12.53
C SER A 280 -6.98 14.75 12.97
N ARG A 281 -6.71 14.75 14.27
CA ARG A 281 -5.49 15.24 14.90
C ARG A 281 -5.02 14.23 15.96
N THR A 282 -4.54 13.07 15.51
CA THR A 282 -3.97 12.04 16.41
C THR A 282 -2.79 12.56 17.23
N ASP A 283 -2.06 13.56 16.73
CA ASP A 283 -1.05 14.32 17.43
C ASP A 283 -1.59 15.06 18.66
N LEU A 284 -2.71 15.76 18.52
CA LEU A 284 -3.35 16.43 19.66
C LEU A 284 -3.90 15.43 20.67
N CYS A 285 -4.43 14.32 20.22
CA CYS A 285 -4.85 13.23 21.08
C CYS A 285 -3.68 12.72 21.92
N LYS A 286 -2.57 12.38 21.30
CA LYS A 286 -1.35 11.91 21.95
C LYS A 286 -0.79 12.92 22.97
N LEU A 287 -0.88 14.22 22.68
CA LEU A 287 -0.35 15.28 23.53
C LEU A 287 -1.26 15.64 24.72
N ASN A 288 -2.58 15.44 24.59
CA ASN A 288 -3.54 15.99 25.54
C ASN A 288 -4.42 14.94 26.23
N PHE A 289 -4.51 13.70 25.71
CA PHE A 289 -5.33 12.66 26.28
C PHE A 289 -4.50 11.70 27.16
N ASN A 290 -5.05 11.36 28.32
CA ASN A 290 -4.46 10.39 29.24
C ASN A 290 -5.33 9.13 29.28
N LEU A 291 -4.83 8.03 28.72
CA LEU A 291 -5.54 6.76 28.69
C LEU A 291 -6.00 6.30 30.08
N SER A 292 -5.27 6.61 31.15
CA SER A 292 -5.66 6.22 32.51
C SER A 292 -6.97 6.86 32.98
N SER A 293 -7.46 7.90 32.30
CA SER A 293 -8.74 8.54 32.65
C SER A 293 -9.97 7.67 32.41
N ILE A 294 -9.85 6.63 31.58
CA ILE A 294 -10.96 5.72 31.25
C ILE A 294 -11.03 4.47 32.15
N ILE A 295 -10.08 4.31 33.08
CA ILE A 295 -10.09 3.21 34.05
C ILE A 295 -11.39 3.24 34.85
N GLY A 296 -12.06 2.08 34.94
CA GLY A 296 -13.34 1.93 35.63
C GLY A 296 -14.58 2.17 34.76
N GLU A 297 -14.42 2.60 33.50
CA GLU A 297 -15.55 2.69 32.56
C GLU A 297 -16.10 1.30 32.22
N SER A 298 -17.44 1.17 32.23
CA SER A 298 -18.09 -0.11 31.96
C SER A 298 -18.06 -0.47 30.49
N TYR A 299 -17.95 -1.76 30.18
CA TYR A 299 -18.14 -2.30 28.83
C TYR A 299 -19.07 -3.51 28.82
N TYR A 300 -19.70 -3.76 27.68
CA TYR A 300 -20.48 -4.95 27.39
C TYR A 300 -20.45 -5.25 25.89
N CYS A 301 -20.14 -6.50 25.54
CA CYS A 301 -20.27 -7.05 24.20
C CYS A 301 -21.09 -8.33 24.24
N ALA A 302 -22.02 -8.51 23.31
CA ALA A 302 -22.75 -9.75 23.14
C ALA A 302 -21.85 -10.87 22.61
N ALA A 303 -22.21 -12.13 22.82
CA ALA A 303 -21.50 -13.24 22.20
C ALA A 303 -21.62 -13.16 20.67
N GLU A 304 -20.52 -13.36 19.98
CA GLU A 304 -20.47 -13.32 18.51
C GLU A 304 -19.45 -14.30 17.93
N ASN A 305 -19.56 -14.52 16.61
CA ASN A 305 -18.50 -15.17 15.83
C ASN A 305 -17.77 -14.07 15.07
N SER A 306 -16.55 -13.79 15.45
CA SER A 306 -15.67 -12.86 14.75
C SER A 306 -14.90 -13.58 13.65
N THR A 307 -14.62 -12.88 12.56
CA THR A 307 -13.77 -13.37 11.47
C THR A 307 -12.65 -12.36 11.26
N SER A 308 -11.43 -12.77 11.56
CA SER A 308 -10.23 -12.03 11.23
C SER A 308 -9.67 -12.52 9.91
N LEU A 309 -9.19 -11.61 9.08
CA LEU A 309 -8.58 -11.89 7.76
C LEU A 309 -7.06 -11.72 7.77
N GLY A 310 -6.48 -11.42 8.94
CA GLY A 310 -5.07 -11.04 9.04
C GLY A 310 -4.79 -9.62 8.52
N PHE A 311 -3.55 -9.15 8.67
CA PHE A 311 -3.08 -7.83 8.22
C PHE A 311 -3.94 -6.62 8.64
N GLY A 312 -4.71 -6.72 9.72
CA GLY A 312 -5.62 -5.67 10.15
C GLY A 312 -6.93 -5.58 9.35
N PHE A 313 -7.24 -6.55 8.49
CA PHE A 313 -8.49 -6.61 7.74
C PHE A 313 -9.56 -7.42 8.44
N SER A 314 -10.81 -6.99 8.29
CA SER A 314 -12.00 -7.67 8.79
C SER A 314 -12.86 -8.22 7.65
N LYS A 315 -13.82 -9.12 7.97
CA LYS A 315 -14.82 -9.56 6.99
C LYS A 315 -15.57 -8.41 6.32
N ARG A 316 -15.74 -7.29 7.03
CA ARG A 316 -16.39 -6.07 6.50
C ARG A 316 -15.56 -5.43 5.39
N ASP A 317 -14.24 -5.58 5.42
CA ASP A 317 -13.35 -5.05 4.38
C ASP A 317 -13.51 -5.79 3.06
N VAL A 318 -13.74 -7.12 3.11
CA VAL A 318 -14.09 -7.93 1.94
C VAL A 318 -15.44 -7.55 1.35
N GLU A 319 -16.45 -7.37 2.22
CA GLU A 319 -17.81 -7.00 1.79
C GLU A 319 -17.85 -5.62 1.13
N ARG A 320 -16.86 -4.77 1.40
CA ARG A 320 -16.69 -3.41 0.84
C ARG A 320 -15.78 -3.34 -0.38
N GLY A 321 -15.19 -4.46 -0.79
CA GLY A 321 -14.30 -4.52 -1.94
C GLY A 321 -12.85 -4.09 -1.66
N ASN A 322 -12.47 -3.86 -0.40
CA ASN A 322 -11.10 -3.51 -0.01
C ASN A 322 -10.12 -4.69 -0.12
N LEU A 323 -10.62 -5.90 -0.29
CA LEU A 323 -9.85 -7.14 -0.50
C LEU A 323 -10.52 -8.00 -1.56
N SER A 324 -9.74 -8.67 -2.39
CA SER A 324 -10.28 -9.67 -3.29
C SER A 324 -10.85 -10.85 -2.47
N LYS A 325 -11.94 -11.46 -2.97
CA LYS A 325 -12.56 -12.62 -2.30
C LYS A 325 -11.59 -13.80 -2.12
N ARG A 326 -10.54 -13.87 -2.94
CA ARG A 326 -9.51 -14.91 -2.89
C ARG A 326 -8.53 -14.64 -1.75
N GLN A 327 -8.02 -13.42 -1.62
CA GLN A 327 -7.15 -13.01 -0.51
C GLN A 327 -7.85 -13.18 0.86
N ALA A 328 -9.17 -12.93 0.90
CA ALA A 328 -9.98 -13.12 2.09
C ALA A 328 -10.22 -14.59 2.47
N ALA A 329 -10.15 -15.52 1.51
CA ALA A 329 -10.45 -16.94 1.77
C ALA A 329 -9.26 -17.70 2.37
N GLU A 330 -8.03 -17.26 2.09
CA GLU A 330 -6.81 -18.00 2.45
C GLU A 330 -6.27 -17.67 3.84
N GLY A 331 -6.64 -16.53 4.44
CA GLY A 331 -6.21 -16.11 5.79
C GLY A 331 -7.33 -15.96 6.82
N SER A 332 -8.58 -16.33 6.50
CA SER A 332 -9.69 -16.06 7.42
C SER A 332 -9.79 -17.10 8.53
N THR A 333 -9.66 -16.66 9.77
CA THR A 333 -9.98 -17.45 10.96
C THR A 333 -11.29 -16.96 11.55
N THR A 334 -12.23 -17.88 11.78
CA THR A 334 -13.46 -17.57 12.51
C THR A 334 -13.29 -18.06 13.93
N SER A 335 -13.38 -17.17 14.90
CA SER A 335 -13.31 -17.48 16.32
C SER A 335 -14.63 -17.12 17.01
N TYR A 336 -15.07 -17.97 17.95
CA TYR A 336 -16.19 -17.66 18.81
C TYR A 336 -15.71 -16.79 19.98
N GLN A 337 -16.40 -15.68 20.23
CA GLN A 337 -16.22 -14.84 21.39
C GLN A 337 -17.47 -14.95 22.31
N PRO A 338 -17.31 -15.30 23.60
CA PRO A 338 -18.42 -15.30 24.54
C PRO A 338 -18.89 -13.87 24.81
N ALA A 339 -20.07 -13.72 25.40
CA ALA A 339 -20.49 -12.43 25.92
C ALA A 339 -19.53 -11.96 27.02
N GLN A 340 -19.14 -10.68 26.92
CA GLN A 340 -18.15 -10.06 27.80
C GLN A 340 -18.78 -8.86 28.50
N ASN A 341 -18.52 -8.72 29.80
CA ASN A 341 -18.90 -7.54 30.57
C ASN A 341 -17.86 -7.27 31.66
N GLY A 342 -17.62 -6.01 31.94
CA GLY A 342 -16.64 -5.62 32.94
C GLY A 342 -16.46 -4.10 33.01
N THR A 343 -15.33 -3.73 33.57
CA THR A 343 -14.86 -2.35 33.58
C THR A 343 -13.42 -2.32 33.10
N VAL A 344 -13.05 -1.28 32.38
CA VAL A 344 -11.67 -1.06 31.93
C VAL A 344 -10.73 -1.13 33.11
N SER A 345 -9.79 -2.05 33.06
CA SER A 345 -8.80 -2.29 34.12
C SER A 345 -7.57 -1.39 33.96
N ALA A 346 -6.79 -1.26 35.02
CA ALA A 346 -5.49 -0.59 34.95
C ALA A 346 -4.49 -1.39 34.10
N GLU A 347 -4.60 -2.73 34.14
CA GLU A 347 -3.78 -3.66 33.37
C GLU A 347 -4.10 -3.55 31.86
N GLY A 348 -5.39 -3.50 31.48
CA GLY A 348 -5.79 -3.30 30.08
C GLY A 348 -5.31 -1.98 29.50
N VAL A 349 -5.40 -0.89 30.30
CA VAL A 349 -4.83 0.41 29.92
C VAL A 349 -3.31 0.34 29.81
N ALA A 350 -2.61 -0.39 30.68
CA ALA A 350 -1.15 -0.55 30.60
C ALA A 350 -0.73 -1.30 29.32
N VAL A 351 -1.48 -2.34 28.92
CA VAL A 351 -1.28 -3.05 27.65
C VAL A 351 -1.47 -2.09 26.48
N ALA A 352 -2.61 -1.40 26.40
CA ALA A 352 -2.89 -0.45 25.32
C ALA A 352 -1.85 0.68 25.22
N GLN A 353 -1.46 1.25 26.36
CA GLN A 353 -0.44 2.31 26.40
C GLN A 353 0.91 1.80 25.89
N ALA A 354 1.36 0.63 26.36
CA ALA A 354 2.62 0.03 25.90
C ALA A 354 2.63 -0.22 24.39
N ILE A 355 1.51 -0.67 23.83
CA ILE A 355 1.36 -0.87 22.40
C ILE A 355 1.45 0.47 21.66
N TYR A 356 0.69 1.49 22.07
CA TYR A 356 0.74 2.81 21.41
C TYR A 356 2.10 3.52 21.56
N ASP A 357 2.84 3.26 22.63
CA ASP A 357 4.19 3.83 22.83
C ASP A 357 5.22 3.28 21.85
N GLY A 358 5.00 2.06 21.31
CA GLY A 358 5.90 1.40 20.36
C GLY A 358 7.06 0.65 21.03
N ILE A 359 7.98 0.16 20.21
CA ILE A 359 9.01 -0.79 20.64
C ILE A 359 10.26 -0.10 21.13
N PHE A 360 10.65 -0.45 22.36
CA PHE A 360 11.92 -0.03 22.97
C PHE A 360 12.73 -1.27 23.39
N ASN A 361 14.05 -1.17 23.33
CA ASN A 361 14.91 -2.19 23.89
C ASN A 361 15.00 -2.08 25.43
N SER A 362 15.68 -3.02 26.09
CA SER A 362 15.88 -3.04 27.55
C SER A 362 16.64 -1.82 28.11
N LYS A 363 17.25 -1.02 27.25
CA LYS A 363 17.94 0.23 27.62
C LYS A 363 17.05 1.47 27.52
N GLY A 364 15.79 1.30 27.07
CA GLY A 364 14.87 2.41 26.80
C GLY A 364 15.15 3.13 25.47
N GLU A 365 15.93 2.53 24.57
CA GLU A 365 16.19 3.07 23.24
C GLU A 365 15.10 2.60 22.28
N ARG A 366 14.47 3.52 21.53
CA ARG A 366 13.41 3.18 20.58
C ARG A 366 13.96 2.38 19.40
N ALA A 367 13.28 1.27 19.10
CA ALA A 367 13.56 0.43 17.93
C ALA A 367 12.56 0.66 16.80
N TYR A 368 11.26 0.80 17.12
CA TYR A 368 10.26 1.05 16.09
C TYR A 368 9.06 1.84 16.62
N LEU A 369 8.21 2.20 15.70
CA LEU A 369 6.95 2.90 15.89
C LEU A 369 5.85 1.93 16.31
N SER A 370 4.66 2.46 16.58
CA SER A 370 3.42 1.72 16.67
C SER A 370 2.30 2.50 15.99
N TRP A 371 1.10 1.93 16.03
CA TRP A 371 -0.11 2.56 15.50
C TRP A 371 -0.41 3.88 16.20
N GLN A 372 -1.18 4.73 15.56
CA GLN A 372 -1.59 5.98 16.18
C GLN A 372 -2.64 5.73 17.25
N ILE A 373 -2.65 6.58 18.27
CA ILE A 373 -3.64 6.51 19.34
C ILE A 373 -5.07 6.63 18.75
N GLY A 374 -5.97 5.74 19.15
CA GLY A 374 -7.31 5.61 18.59
C GLY A 374 -7.42 4.66 17.39
N SER A 375 -6.31 4.05 16.93
CA SER A 375 -6.36 2.90 16.02
C SER A 375 -6.81 1.64 16.76
N GLU A 376 -7.40 0.70 16.03
CA GLU A 376 -7.74 -0.63 16.56
C GLU A 376 -6.49 -1.36 17.10
N LEU A 377 -6.69 -2.20 18.10
CA LEU A 377 -5.65 -2.99 18.76
C LEU A 377 -5.81 -4.49 18.43
N SER A 378 -6.24 -4.81 17.22
CA SER A 378 -6.62 -6.17 16.80
C SER A 378 -5.50 -7.21 16.93
N ASP A 379 -4.22 -6.80 16.86
CA ASP A 379 -3.09 -7.71 17.12
C ASP A 379 -2.94 -8.11 18.61
N ALA A 380 -3.70 -7.48 19.49
CA ALA A 380 -3.80 -7.82 20.90
C ALA A 380 -5.09 -8.60 21.23
N ASP A 381 -5.86 -9.05 20.25
CA ASP A 381 -7.05 -9.84 20.50
C ASP A 381 -6.69 -11.27 20.90
N PRO A 382 -6.92 -11.71 22.16
CA PRO A 382 -6.69 -13.08 22.57
C PRO A 382 -7.74 -14.02 21.97
N THR A 383 -7.41 -15.30 21.86
CA THR A 383 -8.32 -16.33 21.38
C THR A 383 -9.08 -16.98 22.52
N TRP A 384 -10.42 -17.14 22.36
CA TRP A 384 -11.22 -17.87 23.35
C TRP A 384 -11.11 -19.37 23.17
N ASN A 385 -10.64 -20.06 24.22
CA ASN A 385 -10.66 -21.52 24.28
C ASN A 385 -11.93 -22.01 24.98
N SER A 386 -12.86 -22.55 24.21
CA SER A 386 -14.15 -23.06 24.75
C SER A 386 -14.00 -24.28 25.67
N ASN A 387 -12.90 -25.04 25.56
CA ASN A 387 -12.66 -26.21 26.40
C ASN A 387 -12.21 -25.82 27.82
N THR A 388 -11.38 -24.79 27.92
CA THR A 388 -10.87 -24.27 29.20
C THR A 388 -11.73 -23.14 29.74
N SER A 389 -12.62 -22.57 28.91
CA SER A 389 -13.38 -21.33 29.19
C SER A 389 -12.47 -20.18 29.62
N ALA A 390 -11.39 -20.00 28.91
CA ALA A 390 -10.37 -18.98 29.17
C ALA A 390 -9.88 -18.33 27.89
N TRP A 391 -9.39 -17.09 28.01
CA TRP A 391 -8.63 -16.42 26.97
C TRP A 391 -7.21 -16.97 26.91
N GLU A 392 -6.72 -17.20 25.71
CA GLU A 392 -5.36 -17.66 25.44
C GLU A 392 -4.63 -16.65 24.57
N LEU A 393 -3.34 -16.49 24.78
CA LEU A 393 -2.50 -15.60 23.98
C LEU A 393 -2.59 -16.00 22.51
N ASN A 394 -2.88 -15.04 21.67
CA ASN A 394 -2.86 -15.18 20.23
C ASN A 394 -1.58 -14.53 19.68
N ILE A 395 -0.87 -15.20 18.80
CA ILE A 395 0.26 -14.62 18.05
C ILE A 395 -0.22 -14.43 16.62
N PRO A 396 -0.39 -13.18 16.14
CA PRO A 396 -0.79 -12.94 14.76
C PRO A 396 0.16 -13.63 13.78
N SER A 397 -0.39 -14.43 12.87
CA SER A 397 0.41 -15.18 11.88
C SER A 397 1.21 -14.24 10.98
N THR A 398 0.68 -13.07 10.66
CA THR A 398 1.39 -12.02 9.91
C THR A 398 2.81 -11.78 10.42
N GLY A 399 2.96 -11.60 11.74
CA GLY A 399 4.27 -11.40 12.35
C GLY A 399 4.99 -12.71 12.68
N GLY A 400 4.25 -13.70 13.21
CA GLY A 400 4.83 -14.96 13.66
C GLY A 400 5.40 -15.79 12.52
N GLU A 401 4.71 -15.89 11.41
CA GLU A 401 5.18 -16.57 10.19
C GLU A 401 6.36 -15.83 9.55
N TYR A 402 6.33 -14.48 9.56
CA TYR A 402 7.51 -13.72 9.13
C TYR A 402 8.74 -14.07 9.97
N VAL A 403 8.60 -14.14 11.29
CA VAL A 403 9.74 -14.48 12.17
C VAL A 403 10.25 -15.89 11.87
N THR A 404 9.37 -16.88 11.74
CA THR A 404 9.80 -18.27 11.46
C THR A 404 10.46 -18.37 10.09
N LYS A 405 9.84 -17.88 9.02
CA LYS A 405 10.30 -18.09 7.63
C LYS A 405 11.42 -17.14 7.21
N PHE A 406 11.33 -15.84 7.55
CA PHE A 406 12.30 -14.83 7.09
C PHE A 406 13.47 -14.62 8.07
N VAL A 407 13.23 -14.73 9.37
CA VAL A 407 14.27 -14.51 10.38
C VAL A 407 14.95 -15.82 10.76
N GLN A 408 14.16 -16.83 11.16
CA GLN A 408 14.68 -18.12 11.62
C GLN A 408 14.98 -19.09 10.46
N LEU A 409 14.42 -18.84 9.28
CA LEU A 409 14.53 -19.69 8.09
C LEU A 409 13.96 -21.10 8.33
N LEU A 410 12.86 -21.19 9.02
CA LEU A 410 12.11 -22.40 9.30
C LEU A 410 10.76 -22.35 8.58
N ASP A 411 10.43 -23.40 7.88
CA ASP A 411 9.14 -23.57 7.22
C ASP A 411 8.05 -23.93 8.25
N LEU A 412 7.60 -22.92 8.97
CA LEU A 412 6.57 -22.99 9.99
C LEU A 412 5.60 -21.81 9.83
N ASP A 413 4.32 -22.09 9.92
CA ASP A 413 3.26 -21.11 9.65
C ASP A 413 3.06 -20.08 10.77
N ASN A 414 3.66 -20.29 11.95
CA ASN A 414 3.64 -19.31 13.05
C ASN A 414 4.64 -19.69 14.14
N LEU A 415 4.92 -18.75 15.05
CA LEU A 415 5.58 -19.03 16.33
C LEU A 415 4.65 -19.88 17.22
N SER A 416 5.19 -20.92 17.84
CA SER A 416 4.41 -21.80 18.73
C SER A 416 4.09 -21.18 20.08
N ASN A 417 4.92 -20.26 20.57
CA ASN A 417 4.78 -19.52 21.83
C ASN A 417 5.78 -18.35 21.87
N LEU A 418 5.72 -17.55 22.92
CA LEU A 418 6.66 -16.45 23.18
C LEU A 418 7.60 -16.74 24.37
N ASP A 419 7.85 -18.00 24.68
CA ASP A 419 8.76 -18.39 25.78
C ASP A 419 10.17 -17.80 25.54
N ASN A 420 10.67 -17.05 26.51
CA ASN A 420 11.95 -16.32 26.44
C ASN A 420 12.01 -15.21 25.37
N VAL A 421 10.91 -14.84 24.76
CA VAL A 421 10.83 -13.67 23.87
C VAL A 421 10.75 -12.43 24.73
N THR A 422 11.66 -11.47 24.48
CA THR A 422 11.71 -10.17 25.14
C THR A 422 11.66 -9.06 24.07
N TYR A 423 11.51 -7.82 24.48
CA TYR A 423 11.61 -6.70 23.54
C TYR A 423 12.98 -6.66 22.84
N ASP A 424 14.08 -7.02 23.53
CA ASP A 424 15.39 -7.15 22.88
C ASP A 424 15.41 -8.27 21.83
N THR A 425 14.63 -9.33 22.01
CA THR A 425 14.46 -10.38 21.00
C THR A 425 13.77 -9.83 19.75
N LEU A 426 12.70 -9.03 19.91
CA LEU A 426 12.02 -8.36 18.79
C LEU A 426 12.98 -7.44 18.04
N VAL A 427 13.76 -6.65 18.77
CA VAL A 427 14.79 -5.76 18.16
C VAL A 427 15.82 -6.56 17.36
N SER A 428 16.27 -7.71 17.90
CA SER A 428 17.22 -8.60 17.20
C SER A 428 16.58 -9.22 15.93
N TRP A 429 15.31 -9.58 15.96
CA TRP A 429 14.59 -10.05 14.76
C TRP A 429 14.46 -8.96 13.70
N MET A 430 14.12 -7.73 14.11
CA MET A 430 14.09 -6.57 13.22
C MET A 430 15.44 -6.31 12.57
N GLU A 431 16.53 -6.30 13.36
CA GLU A 431 17.88 -6.07 12.87
C GLU A 431 18.30 -7.18 11.88
N THR A 432 18.00 -8.43 12.20
CA THR A 432 18.28 -9.57 11.31
C THR A 432 17.56 -9.44 9.97
N GLY A 433 16.26 -9.16 9.97
CA GLY A 433 15.48 -9.00 8.76
C GLY A 433 15.89 -7.75 7.98
N MET A 434 16.12 -6.63 8.66
CA MET A 434 16.57 -5.38 8.03
C MET A 434 17.89 -5.55 7.28
N VAL A 435 18.89 -6.20 7.90
CA VAL A 435 20.19 -6.40 7.27
C VAL A 435 20.12 -7.45 6.16
N ARG A 436 19.41 -8.56 6.40
CA ARG A 436 19.30 -9.67 5.44
C ARG A 436 18.61 -9.27 4.15
N TYR A 437 17.53 -8.48 4.23
CA TYR A 437 16.70 -8.11 3.10
C TYR A 437 16.85 -6.64 2.69
N LEU A 438 17.98 -6.03 3.03
CA LEU A 438 18.23 -4.59 2.80
C LEU A 438 18.06 -4.19 1.32
N ASP A 439 18.53 -5.02 0.40
CA ASP A 439 18.50 -4.75 -1.04
C ASP A 439 17.36 -5.45 -1.78
N SER A 440 16.43 -6.05 -1.08
CA SER A 440 15.27 -6.76 -1.65
C SER A 440 13.94 -6.25 -1.11
N LEU A 441 13.54 -6.64 0.10
CA LEU A 441 12.25 -6.33 0.69
C LEU A 441 12.22 -5.00 1.44
N GLN A 442 13.35 -4.56 2.02
CA GLN A 442 13.44 -3.22 2.61
C GLN A 442 13.38 -2.16 1.51
N THR A 443 12.42 -1.26 1.62
CA THR A 443 12.15 -0.23 0.61
C THR A 443 12.39 1.14 1.24
N THR A 444 13.63 1.36 1.72
CA THR A 444 13.98 2.49 2.58
C THR A 444 15.06 3.40 1.98
N VAL A 445 15.34 3.29 0.68
CA VAL A 445 16.30 4.19 0.00
C VAL A 445 15.69 5.59 -0.10
N PRO A 446 16.27 6.62 0.57
CA PRO A 446 15.71 7.97 0.57
C PRO A 446 16.21 8.85 -0.58
N ASP A 447 17.22 8.42 -1.32
CA ASP A 447 17.70 9.12 -2.52
C ASP A 447 16.86 8.72 -3.74
N LEU A 448 15.98 9.61 -4.16
CA LEU A 448 15.08 9.45 -5.28
C LEU A 448 15.49 10.30 -6.48
N THR A 449 16.79 10.65 -6.60
CA THR A 449 17.31 11.53 -7.64
C THR A 449 16.96 11.06 -9.05
N THR A 450 17.05 9.75 -9.33
CA THR A 450 16.70 9.19 -10.65
C THR A 450 15.25 9.48 -11.01
N PHE A 451 14.31 9.20 -10.10
CA PHE A 451 12.89 9.45 -10.32
C PHE A 451 12.57 10.94 -10.49
N GLN A 452 13.07 11.77 -9.58
CA GLN A 452 12.86 13.20 -9.60
C GLN A 452 13.45 13.85 -10.86
N SER A 453 14.69 13.49 -11.26
CA SER A 453 15.36 14.06 -12.44
C SER A 453 14.73 13.62 -13.77
N SER A 454 14.06 12.47 -13.81
CA SER A 454 13.27 12.01 -14.96
C SER A 454 11.91 12.70 -15.09
N GLY A 455 11.54 13.55 -14.11
CA GLY A 455 10.28 14.29 -14.10
C GLY A 455 9.13 13.54 -13.40
N GLY A 456 9.41 12.43 -12.73
CA GLY A 456 8.44 11.60 -12.02
C GLY A 456 7.66 12.37 -10.96
N LYS A 457 6.39 11.97 -10.74
CA LYS A 457 5.48 12.52 -9.74
C LYS A 457 5.04 11.43 -8.77
N LEU A 458 5.15 11.71 -7.47
CA LEU A 458 4.79 10.78 -6.40
C LEU A 458 3.66 11.37 -5.55
N LEU A 459 2.54 10.64 -5.48
CA LEU A 459 1.45 10.89 -4.57
C LEU A 459 1.45 9.78 -3.52
N HIS A 460 1.66 10.15 -2.27
CA HIS A 460 1.72 9.24 -1.14
C HIS A 460 0.62 9.62 -0.15
N TYR A 461 -0.12 8.65 0.34
CA TYR A 461 -1.12 8.87 1.38
C TYR A 461 -1.11 7.73 2.42
N HIS A 462 -1.57 8.02 3.65
CA HIS A 462 -1.63 7.04 4.72
C HIS A 462 -2.78 7.34 5.69
N GLY A 463 -3.58 6.34 6.02
CA GLY A 463 -4.64 6.44 7.01
C GLY A 463 -4.09 6.66 8.42
N GLU A 464 -4.60 7.65 9.15
CA GLU A 464 -4.12 7.90 10.52
C GLU A 464 -4.57 6.84 11.53
N SER A 465 -5.62 6.09 11.24
CA SER A 465 -6.12 5.00 12.07
C SER A 465 -5.76 3.62 11.51
N ASP A 466 -4.66 3.53 10.74
CA ASP A 466 -4.18 2.28 10.18
C ASP A 466 -3.70 1.33 11.29
N PRO A 467 -4.35 0.14 11.47
CA PRO A 467 -3.97 -0.84 12.49
C PRO A 467 -2.95 -1.86 11.99
N SER A 468 -2.49 -1.76 10.74
CA SER A 468 -1.53 -2.69 10.14
C SER A 468 -0.16 -2.05 9.95
N ILE A 469 -0.08 -0.87 9.33
CA ILE A 469 1.18 -0.16 9.09
C ILE A 469 1.16 1.18 9.82
N PRO A 470 2.11 1.48 10.71
CA PRO A 470 2.12 2.74 11.42
C PRO A 470 2.21 3.94 10.47
N ALA A 471 1.25 4.86 10.51
CA ALA A 471 1.25 6.06 9.65
C ALA A 471 2.50 6.92 9.85
N ALA A 472 3.06 6.94 11.07
CA ALA A 472 4.33 7.61 11.35
C ALA A 472 5.52 7.01 10.59
N SER A 473 5.42 5.78 10.07
CA SER A 473 6.42 5.19 9.17
C SER A 473 6.53 5.96 7.86
N SER A 474 5.39 6.36 7.29
CA SER A 474 5.33 7.21 6.10
C SER A 474 5.88 8.60 6.35
N VAL A 475 5.54 9.22 7.48
CA VAL A 475 6.09 10.51 7.89
C VAL A 475 7.61 10.45 7.97
N HIS A 476 8.15 9.42 8.63
CA HIS A 476 9.59 9.26 8.80
C HIS A 476 10.31 9.07 7.46
N TYR A 477 9.74 8.27 6.55
CA TYR A 477 10.32 8.11 5.20
C TYR A 477 10.30 9.42 4.42
N TRP A 478 9.19 10.16 4.42
CA TRP A 478 9.08 11.46 3.77
C TRP A 478 10.12 12.47 4.32
N GLN A 479 10.31 12.50 5.66
CA GLN A 479 11.34 13.32 6.29
C GLN A 479 12.76 12.90 5.88
N SER A 480 12.99 11.59 5.76
CA SER A 480 14.28 11.04 5.31
C SER A 480 14.58 11.45 3.86
N VAL A 481 13.62 11.34 2.94
CA VAL A 481 13.75 11.82 1.55
C VAL A 481 14.07 13.31 1.53
N ARG A 482 13.31 14.13 2.27
CA ARG A 482 13.56 15.58 2.34
C ARG A 482 14.98 15.91 2.79
N SER A 483 15.45 15.27 3.85
CA SER A 483 16.76 15.53 4.43
C SER A 483 17.93 15.09 3.52
N ILE A 484 17.76 14.00 2.79
CA ILE A 484 18.79 13.44 1.89
C ILE A 484 18.80 14.17 0.55
N MET A 485 17.64 14.46 -0.02
CA MET A 485 17.54 15.14 -1.33
C MET A 485 17.89 16.62 -1.25
N TYR A 486 17.63 17.28 -0.10
CA TYR A 486 17.78 18.74 0.07
C TYR A 486 18.57 19.14 1.31
N PRO A 487 19.79 18.58 1.54
CA PRO A 487 20.53 18.77 2.81
C PRO A 487 21.04 20.20 3.04
N HIS A 488 21.01 21.05 2.02
CA HIS A 488 21.55 22.42 2.07
C HIS A 488 20.47 23.50 2.01
N LEU A 489 19.20 23.12 1.83
CA LEU A 489 18.09 24.06 1.81
C LEU A 489 17.55 24.29 3.23
N SER A 490 16.95 25.45 3.46
CA SER A 490 16.16 25.73 4.66
C SER A 490 14.94 24.79 4.71
N GLU A 491 14.28 24.73 5.84
CA GLU A 491 13.08 23.92 6.00
C GLU A 491 12.01 24.30 4.97
N GLU A 492 11.71 25.59 4.83
CA GLU A 492 10.70 26.09 3.89
C GLU A 492 11.09 25.81 2.43
N GLU A 493 12.33 26.07 2.02
CA GLU A 493 12.81 25.80 0.66
C GLU A 493 12.80 24.30 0.35
N SER A 494 13.17 23.44 1.30
CA SER A 494 13.16 22.00 1.12
C SER A 494 11.74 21.42 1.02
N LEU A 495 10.78 21.98 1.75
CA LEU A 495 9.37 21.65 1.61
C LEU A 495 8.86 21.98 0.21
N GLN A 496 9.08 23.21 -0.27
CA GLN A 496 8.66 23.63 -1.60
C GLN A 496 9.29 22.77 -2.70
N ALA A 497 10.60 22.49 -2.60
CA ALA A 497 11.31 21.67 -3.57
C ALA A 497 10.77 20.23 -3.63
N LEU A 498 10.38 19.67 -2.48
CA LEU A 498 9.82 18.32 -2.43
C LEU A 498 8.39 18.28 -2.97
N GLU A 499 7.54 19.24 -2.61
CA GLU A 499 6.15 19.34 -3.04
C GLU A 499 5.97 19.43 -4.57
N ASP A 500 6.95 19.84 -5.32
CA ASP A 500 6.89 19.95 -6.78
C ASP A 500 6.84 18.59 -7.49
N TRP A 501 7.20 17.52 -6.78
CA TRP A 501 7.23 16.18 -7.35
C TRP A 501 6.81 15.06 -6.37
N TYR A 502 6.83 15.28 -5.05
CA TYR A 502 6.44 14.33 -4.03
C TYR A 502 5.47 14.97 -3.03
N GLN A 503 4.20 14.61 -3.11
CA GLN A 503 3.16 15.06 -2.20
C GLN A 503 2.74 13.93 -1.27
N PHE A 504 2.60 14.26 0.02
CA PHE A 504 2.22 13.32 1.06
C PHE A 504 1.01 13.83 1.86
N TYR A 505 0.06 12.92 2.12
CA TYR A 505 -1.19 13.21 2.81
C TYR A 505 -1.44 12.19 3.93
N LEU A 506 -1.71 12.68 5.14
CA LEU A 506 -2.31 11.88 6.19
C LEU A 506 -3.83 11.96 6.05
N VAL A 507 -4.50 10.80 6.10
CA VAL A 507 -5.95 10.69 5.89
C VAL A 507 -6.64 10.49 7.24
N PRO A 508 -7.37 11.49 7.75
CA PRO A 508 -7.99 11.44 9.06
C PRO A 508 -8.93 10.25 9.23
N GLY A 509 -8.76 9.50 10.30
CA GLY A 509 -9.61 8.37 10.68
C GLY A 509 -9.59 7.17 9.75
N ALA A 510 -8.94 7.23 8.58
CA ALA A 510 -8.88 6.12 7.65
C ALA A 510 -8.10 4.93 8.22
N ALA A 511 -8.59 3.73 7.94
CA ALA A 511 -7.93 2.47 8.28
C ALA A 511 -6.89 2.07 7.22
N HIS A 512 -6.41 0.83 7.29
CA HIS A 512 -5.46 0.29 6.32
C HIS A 512 -6.08 0.21 4.93
N CYS A 513 -5.58 0.99 3.98
CA CYS A 513 -6.02 1.04 2.58
C CYS A 513 -7.51 1.31 2.34
N GLY A 514 -8.22 1.87 3.32
CA GLY A 514 -9.66 2.07 3.17
C GLY A 514 -10.30 2.94 4.24
N THR A 515 -11.63 3.04 4.14
CA THR A 515 -12.45 3.72 5.13
C THR A 515 -12.51 2.93 6.45
N ASN A 516 -12.73 3.63 7.55
CA ASN A 516 -12.87 3.04 8.88
C ASN A 516 -14.31 3.15 9.38
N THR A 517 -14.86 2.07 9.94
CA THR A 517 -16.22 2.09 10.51
C THR A 517 -16.28 2.72 11.90
N LEU A 518 -15.19 2.64 12.66
CA LEU A 518 -15.10 3.26 13.98
C LEU A 518 -14.89 4.78 13.87
N GLN A 519 -14.20 5.20 12.81
CA GLN A 519 -13.91 6.60 12.52
C GLN A 519 -14.33 6.90 11.08
N PRO A 520 -15.59 7.28 10.83
CA PRO A 520 -16.15 7.47 9.49
C PRO A 520 -15.65 8.75 8.82
N GLY A 521 -14.33 8.84 8.64
CA GLY A 521 -13.62 9.96 8.05
C GLY A 521 -13.62 9.96 6.52
N PRO A 522 -12.96 10.95 5.92
CA PRO A 522 -12.79 11.06 4.47
C PRO A 522 -11.80 10.01 3.95
N TYR A 523 -11.99 9.59 2.70
CA TYR A 523 -11.01 8.76 1.99
C TYR A 523 -10.76 9.32 0.59
N PRO A 524 -9.49 9.40 0.12
CA PRO A 524 -9.17 9.99 -1.17
C PRO A 524 -9.74 9.19 -2.32
N GLN A 525 -10.17 9.91 -3.37
CA GLN A 525 -10.78 9.34 -4.56
C GLN A 525 -10.18 9.98 -5.80
N ASN A 526 -10.30 9.30 -6.94
CA ASN A 526 -9.82 9.79 -8.24
C ASN A 526 -8.32 10.12 -8.24
N ASN A 527 -7.53 9.37 -7.49
CA ASN A 527 -6.09 9.61 -7.37
C ASN A 527 -5.38 9.49 -8.72
N MET A 528 -5.80 8.52 -9.56
CA MET A 528 -5.20 8.29 -10.86
C MET A 528 -5.50 9.43 -11.84
N GLU A 529 -6.73 9.95 -11.87
CA GLU A 529 -7.06 11.10 -12.71
C GLU A 529 -6.27 12.35 -12.30
N ILE A 530 -6.12 12.56 -10.99
CA ILE A 530 -5.30 13.65 -10.43
C ILE A 530 -3.84 13.46 -10.83
N MET A 531 -3.33 12.24 -10.76
CA MET A 531 -1.95 11.93 -11.16
C MET A 531 -1.73 12.15 -12.65
N ILE A 532 -2.66 11.71 -13.50
CA ILE A 532 -2.62 11.92 -14.95
C ILE A 532 -2.60 13.41 -15.27
N ASP A 533 -3.46 14.21 -14.64
CA ASP A 533 -3.48 15.68 -14.83
C ASP A 533 -2.15 16.32 -14.38
N TRP A 534 -1.58 15.85 -13.31
CA TRP A 534 -0.30 16.37 -12.83
C TRP A 534 0.85 16.06 -13.79
N VAL A 535 0.93 14.81 -14.26
CA VAL A 535 2.00 14.35 -15.16
C VAL A 535 1.85 14.92 -16.57
N GLU A 536 0.66 14.80 -17.18
CA GLU A 536 0.46 15.10 -18.60
C GLU A 536 0.12 16.57 -18.85
N ASN A 537 -0.58 17.23 -17.94
CA ASN A 537 -1.06 18.61 -18.09
C ASN A 537 -0.34 19.60 -17.15
N GLY A 538 0.54 19.13 -16.27
CA GLY A 538 1.27 19.97 -15.32
C GLY A 538 0.39 20.58 -14.23
N VAL A 539 -0.81 20.05 -13.99
CA VAL A 539 -1.75 20.53 -12.98
C VAL A 539 -1.40 19.90 -11.62
N LYS A 540 -0.47 20.55 -10.91
CA LYS A 540 -0.06 20.11 -9.57
C LYS A 540 -1.26 20.16 -8.60
N PRO A 541 -1.63 19.05 -7.91
CA PRO A 541 -2.69 19.08 -6.92
C PRO A 541 -2.26 19.96 -5.73
N SER A 542 -3.09 20.93 -5.36
CA SER A 542 -2.86 21.76 -4.18
C SER A 542 -3.42 21.11 -2.91
N ARG A 543 -4.39 20.23 -3.08
CA ARG A 543 -5.05 19.44 -2.04
C ARG A 543 -5.59 18.15 -2.68
N LEU A 544 -5.78 17.11 -1.89
CA LEU A 544 -6.37 15.87 -2.35
C LEU A 544 -7.84 15.80 -1.95
N ASN A 545 -8.71 15.56 -2.92
CA ASN A 545 -10.13 15.37 -2.67
C ASN A 545 -10.38 14.04 -1.97
N ALA A 546 -11.23 14.06 -0.95
CA ALA A 546 -11.66 12.86 -0.24
C ALA A 546 -13.16 12.95 0.08
N THR A 547 -13.83 11.81 0.16
CA THR A 547 -15.26 11.73 0.45
C THR A 547 -15.50 10.91 1.70
N VAL A 548 -16.38 11.41 2.56
CA VAL A 548 -16.89 10.68 3.72
C VAL A 548 -17.92 9.67 3.24
N SER A 549 -17.65 8.36 3.40
CA SER A 549 -18.52 7.31 2.87
C SER A 549 -19.65 6.90 3.81
N SER A 550 -19.53 7.18 5.11
CA SER A 550 -20.49 6.73 6.13
C SER A 550 -20.59 7.72 7.30
N GLY A 551 -21.45 7.42 8.29
CA GLY A 551 -21.63 8.28 9.47
C GLY A 551 -22.49 9.50 9.22
N THR A 552 -22.42 10.46 10.15
CA THR A 552 -23.27 11.67 10.17
C THR A 552 -23.06 12.57 8.95
N TYR A 553 -21.85 12.59 8.42
CA TYR A 553 -21.44 13.45 7.31
C TYR A 553 -21.24 12.69 5.99
N ALA A 554 -21.88 11.52 5.85
CA ALA A 554 -21.82 10.73 4.61
C ALA A 554 -22.15 11.57 3.37
N GLY A 555 -21.31 11.50 2.34
CA GLY A 555 -21.41 12.28 1.11
C GLY A 555 -20.71 13.64 1.16
N GLU A 556 -20.19 14.07 2.30
CA GLU A 556 -19.39 15.30 2.38
C GLU A 556 -18.05 15.10 1.66
N THR A 557 -17.69 16.06 0.81
CA THR A 557 -16.37 16.12 0.19
C THR A 557 -15.46 16.99 1.04
N GLN A 558 -14.33 16.46 1.42
CA GLN A 558 -13.31 17.15 2.20
C GLN A 558 -12.00 17.21 1.39
N MET A 559 -11.22 18.28 1.63
CA MET A 559 -9.90 18.45 1.01
C MET A 559 -8.83 18.07 2.05
N LEU A 560 -8.06 17.03 1.79
CA LEU A 560 -6.99 16.64 2.70
C LEU A 560 -5.88 17.70 2.76
N CYS A 561 -5.35 17.95 3.96
CA CYS A 561 -4.18 18.77 4.14
C CYS A 561 -2.92 18.02 3.71
N GLN A 562 -2.09 18.67 2.91
CA GLN A 562 -0.78 18.15 2.59
C GLN A 562 0.12 18.24 3.82
N TRP A 563 0.83 17.15 4.13
CA TRP A 563 1.84 17.14 5.20
C TRP A 563 2.97 18.16 4.89
N PRO A 564 3.43 18.97 5.88
CA PRO A 564 3.20 18.84 7.33
C PRO A 564 2.01 19.62 7.89
N THR A 565 1.15 20.20 7.06
CA THR A 565 -0.03 20.91 7.59
C THR A 565 -1.10 19.95 8.07
N ARG A 566 -1.87 20.41 9.09
CA ARG A 566 -2.88 19.60 9.79
C ARG A 566 -4.24 20.31 9.79
N PRO A 567 -5.37 19.59 9.72
CA PRO A 567 -6.69 20.22 9.73
C PRO A 567 -7.00 20.86 11.09
N LEU A 568 -7.62 22.05 11.04
CA LEU A 568 -8.23 22.72 12.18
C LEU A 568 -9.61 23.23 11.77
N TRP A 569 -10.64 22.61 12.33
CA TRP A 569 -12.02 22.89 11.96
C TRP A 569 -12.59 24.16 12.61
N HIS A 570 -13.47 24.84 11.93
CA HIS A 570 -14.23 25.99 12.44
C HIS A 570 -15.54 25.53 13.10
N GLY A 571 -15.43 24.79 14.19
CA GLY A 571 -16.56 24.13 14.83
C GLY A 571 -17.17 23.05 13.91
N ASN A 572 -18.42 22.71 14.11
CA ASN A 572 -19.12 21.70 13.30
C ASN A 572 -19.51 22.18 11.88
N SER A 573 -18.81 23.17 11.34
CA SER A 573 -18.99 23.61 9.95
C SER A 573 -18.32 22.64 8.97
N SER A 574 -18.56 22.84 7.66
CA SER A 574 -17.88 22.09 6.59
C SER A 574 -16.54 22.70 6.17
N SER A 575 -16.01 23.67 6.94
CA SER A 575 -14.76 24.36 6.62
C SER A 575 -13.71 24.19 7.71
N PHE A 576 -12.46 24.05 7.28
CA PHE A 576 -11.28 23.98 8.13
C PHE A 576 -10.09 24.66 7.44
N ASP A 577 -9.10 25.04 8.22
CA ASP A 577 -7.81 25.49 7.74
C ASP A 577 -6.78 24.36 7.83
N CYS A 578 -5.85 24.31 6.88
CA CYS A 578 -4.64 23.52 7.01
C CYS A 578 -3.58 24.36 7.74
N VAL A 579 -3.33 24.04 8.99
CA VAL A 579 -2.43 24.81 9.86
C VAL A 579 -1.06 24.15 10.01
N ASN A 580 0.00 24.95 10.05
CA ASN A 580 1.32 24.48 10.44
C ASN A 580 1.42 24.52 11.97
N ASP A 581 1.55 23.36 12.61
CA ASP A 581 1.65 23.20 14.05
C ASP A 581 2.97 22.52 14.41
N GLN A 582 3.92 23.30 14.88
CA GLN A 582 5.27 22.83 15.18
C GLN A 582 5.28 21.68 16.22
N LYS A 583 4.42 21.73 17.24
CA LYS A 583 4.33 20.67 18.25
C LYS A 583 3.77 19.39 17.65
N SER A 584 2.82 19.51 16.71
CA SER A 584 2.29 18.41 15.95
C SER A 584 3.40 17.73 15.15
N ILE A 585 4.15 18.50 14.36
CA ILE A 585 5.24 17.99 13.53
C ILE A 585 6.30 17.28 14.40
N GLU A 586 6.69 17.87 15.51
CA GLU A 586 7.64 17.28 16.45
C GLU A 586 7.14 15.96 17.05
N SER A 587 5.82 15.82 17.30
CA SER A 587 5.23 14.59 17.85
C SER A 587 5.24 13.41 16.85
N TRP A 588 5.40 13.68 15.56
CA TRP A 588 5.55 12.69 14.50
C TRP A 588 7.01 12.40 14.13
N THR A 589 7.97 13.10 14.73
CA THR A 589 9.39 12.93 14.44
C THR A 589 10.02 11.92 15.39
N TYR A 590 10.58 10.86 14.82
CA TYR A 590 11.15 9.77 15.58
C TYR A 590 12.61 9.49 15.19
N THR A 591 13.38 8.98 16.16
CA THR A 591 14.71 8.43 15.95
C THR A 591 14.75 7.00 16.48
N PHE A 592 15.62 6.18 15.94
CA PHE A 592 15.70 4.76 16.26
C PHE A 592 17.09 4.38 16.81
N PRO A 593 17.46 4.87 18.00
CA PRO A 593 18.79 4.66 18.58
C PRO A 593 19.10 3.21 18.98
N ALA A 594 18.08 2.32 18.99
CA ALA A 594 18.31 0.91 19.23
C ALA A 594 19.16 0.24 18.13
N PHE A 595 19.15 0.80 16.91
CA PHE A 595 19.98 0.33 15.81
C PHE A 595 21.23 1.19 15.61
N LYS A 596 22.34 0.53 15.20
CA LYS A 596 23.62 1.22 14.91
C LYS A 596 23.74 1.68 13.45
N VAL A 597 22.78 1.30 12.62
CA VAL A 597 22.69 1.70 11.22
C VAL A 597 21.54 2.70 11.07
N PRO A 598 21.61 3.64 10.12
CA PRO A 598 20.51 4.55 9.85
C PRO A 598 19.24 3.78 9.47
N VAL A 599 18.11 4.20 10.00
CA VAL A 599 16.77 3.71 9.63
C VAL A 599 16.05 4.87 8.95
N TYR A 600 15.93 4.76 7.63
CA TYR A 600 15.28 5.76 6.78
C TYR A 600 13.81 5.44 6.53
#